data_8e07f44f1bb17d0e35db39e7d0e585cf
#
_entry.id   8e07f44f1bb17d0e35db39e7d0e585cf
#
_cell.length_a   1.000
_cell.length_b   1.000
_cell.length_c   1.000
_cell.angle_alpha   90.00
_cell.angle_beta   90.00
_cell.angle_gamma   90.00
#
_symmetry.space_group_name_H-M   'P 1'
#
loop_
_entity.id
_entity.type
_entity.pdbx_description
1 polymer ?
#
loop_
_entity_poly.entity_id
_entity_poly.type
_entity_poly.pdbx_seq_one_letter_code
_entity_poly.pdbx_strand_id
1 'polypeptide(L)'
;MADSRPRSRTTRPVVGIARHGRLKKSNPLGAIFKVIAAALAVTLVSGVSVGAIALAQLGSNIETVALEGEVEGPPPSLGSYEGGFNILLVGSDECEYADGCAGRGGARLNDVTMLVHVSADQSNVIAVSIPRDMVVPIPACPREDGKGSYGAMSAQPINVTLSYGGLACTVKTVESLTGLEIPFAGLITFNGVVQMSTAVGGVTVCVNGPVVDRKANGINLPSAGEYTIQGVEALGFLRTRYGVGDGSDLGRISNQQVYLSSLVRKVKSEDVLTDPATLFRLATTATKSMQLSTYLANVNTMISMAAVLKDVDLDRVKFVQYPSTTGVGGVYQNKVAPITSTAEKLFSSIRADKPFNLAEGNTGRGSVANPDAPVETPDPTAADVPAETAAPQEPVETIDGVLGQSAADYTCSKSNN
;
A
#
# COMPACT_ATOMS: atom_id res chain seq x y z
N MET A 1 -99.50 0.14 -73.01
CA MET A 1 -98.88 -1.08 -72.47
C MET A 1 -97.46 -0.72 -72.00
N ALA A 2 -97.32 -0.45 -70.75
CA ALA A 2 -96.02 -0.19 -70.17
C ALA A 2 -96.08 -0.60 -68.70
N ASP A 3 -95.44 -1.69 -68.38
CA ASP A 3 -95.40 -2.30 -67.10
C ASP A 3 -94.39 -1.55 -66.19
N SER A 4 -94.89 -0.96 -65.08
CA SER A 4 -94.14 -0.27 -64.12
C SER A 4 -94.02 -1.07 -62.78
N ARG A 5 -92.96 -1.76 -62.60
CA ARG A 5 -92.69 -2.42 -61.32
C ARG A 5 -91.92 -1.53 -60.38
N PRO A 6 -92.29 -1.41 -59.10
CA PRO A 6 -91.58 -0.58 -58.14
C PRO A 6 -90.32 -1.34 -57.63
N ARG A 7 -89.14 -0.64 -57.66
CA ARG A 7 -87.90 -1.14 -57.06
C ARG A 7 -87.97 -1.03 -55.55
N SER A 8 -87.91 -2.14 -54.86
CA SER A 8 -87.74 -2.14 -53.42
C SER A 8 -86.34 -1.65 -53.02
N ARG A 9 -86.23 -0.64 -52.21
CA ARG A 9 -85.00 -0.18 -51.55
C ARG A 9 -84.69 -1.09 -50.35
N THR A 10 -83.72 -1.95 -50.47
CA THR A 10 -83.17 -2.64 -49.33
C THR A 10 -82.30 -1.63 -48.54
N THR A 11 -82.79 -1.16 -47.39
CA THR A 11 -82.02 -0.48 -46.40
C THR A 11 -81.08 -1.44 -45.71
N ARG A 12 -79.79 -1.30 -45.97
CA ARG A 12 -78.77 -2.02 -45.17
C ARG A 12 -78.76 -1.41 -43.75
N PRO A 13 -78.76 -2.27 -42.70
CA PRO A 13 -78.63 -1.75 -41.35
C PRO A 13 -77.17 -1.22 -41.18
N VAL A 14 -77.10 0.04 -40.83
CA VAL A 14 -75.85 0.66 -40.38
C VAL A 14 -75.50 -0.01 -39.04
N VAL A 15 -74.52 -0.91 -39.07
CA VAL A 15 -73.96 -1.49 -37.87
C VAL A 15 -73.29 -0.35 -37.15
N GLY A 16 -73.91 0.10 -36.09
CA GLY A 16 -73.45 1.15 -35.22
C GLY A 16 -72.18 0.74 -34.57
N ILE A 17 -71.26 1.68 -34.74
CA ILE A 17 -70.07 1.51 -34.06
C ILE A 17 -69.81 2.38 -32.94
N ALA A 18 -69.09 2.04 -32.17
CA ALA A 18 -68.23 2.52 -31.08
C ALA A 18 -68.51 1.65 -29.85
N ARG A 19 -67.86 0.51 -29.86
CA ARG A 19 -67.51 -0.12 -28.60
C ARG A 19 -66.53 0.83 -27.89
N HIS A 20 -67.04 1.66 -26.97
CA HIS A 20 -66.21 2.27 -25.97
C HIS A 20 -65.50 1.15 -25.19
N GLY A 21 -64.23 0.89 -25.52
CA GLY A 21 -63.39 -0.01 -24.76
C GLY A 21 -63.41 0.47 -23.31
N ARG A 22 -63.93 -0.36 -22.42
CA ARG A 22 -63.77 -0.08 -20.97
C ARG A 22 -62.30 0.10 -20.71
N LEU A 23 -61.88 1.33 -20.43
CA LEU A 23 -60.52 1.63 -19.90
C LEU A 23 -60.34 0.73 -18.70
N LYS A 24 -59.35 -0.14 -18.80
CA LYS A 24 -58.93 -1.03 -17.71
C LYS A 24 -58.61 -0.16 -16.52
N LYS A 25 -59.37 -0.32 -15.41
CA LYS A 25 -59.17 0.49 -14.19
C LYS A 25 -57.69 0.30 -13.78
N SER A 26 -56.89 1.35 -13.95
CA SER A 26 -55.50 1.34 -13.59
C SER A 26 -55.40 1.22 -12.07
N ASN A 27 -54.69 0.22 -11.59
CA ASN A 27 -54.39 0.10 -10.17
C ASN A 27 -53.26 1.10 -9.85
N PRO A 28 -53.56 2.25 -9.23
CA PRO A 28 -52.58 3.34 -9.03
C PRO A 28 -51.39 2.85 -8.18
N LEU A 29 -51.61 1.97 -7.22
CA LEU A 29 -50.57 1.37 -6.41
C LEU A 29 -49.63 0.50 -7.24
N GLY A 30 -50.15 -0.30 -8.18
CA GLY A 30 -49.34 -1.09 -9.10
C GLY A 30 -48.55 -0.25 -10.10
N ALA A 31 -49.07 0.91 -10.50
CA ALA A 31 -48.33 1.83 -11.35
C ALA A 31 -47.17 2.54 -10.57
N ILE A 32 -47.41 2.96 -9.34
CA ILE A 32 -46.38 3.55 -8.45
C ILE A 32 -45.27 2.53 -8.18
N PHE A 33 -45.63 1.28 -7.85
CA PHE A 33 -44.65 0.21 -7.61
C PHE A 33 -43.75 -0.05 -8.84
N LYS A 34 -44.33 -0.07 -10.04
CA LYS A 34 -43.57 -0.22 -11.29
C LYS A 34 -42.61 0.95 -11.55
N VAL A 35 -43.02 2.17 -11.25
CA VAL A 35 -42.17 3.36 -11.40
C VAL A 35 -41.01 3.32 -10.40
N ILE A 36 -41.29 2.95 -9.15
CA ILE A 36 -40.24 2.81 -8.12
C ILE A 36 -39.26 1.67 -8.50
N ALA A 37 -39.77 0.51 -8.93
CA ALA A 37 -38.92 -0.59 -9.36
C ALA A 37 -38.07 -0.24 -10.59
N ALA A 38 -38.63 0.49 -11.54
CA ALA A 38 -37.91 0.98 -12.71
C ALA A 38 -36.83 2.02 -12.31
N ALA A 39 -37.16 2.96 -11.40
CA ALA A 39 -36.20 3.93 -10.88
C ALA A 39 -35.04 3.23 -10.14
N LEU A 40 -35.35 2.26 -9.28
CA LEU A 40 -34.33 1.44 -8.59
C LEU A 40 -33.46 0.64 -9.58
N ALA A 41 -34.05 0.05 -10.61
CA ALA A 41 -33.30 -0.67 -11.64
C ALA A 41 -32.35 0.26 -12.42
N VAL A 42 -32.83 1.48 -12.77
CA VAL A 42 -32.02 2.49 -13.47
C VAL A 42 -30.87 2.97 -12.57
N THR A 43 -31.14 3.25 -11.29
CA THR A 43 -30.07 3.69 -10.35
C THR A 43 -29.04 2.59 -10.13
N LEU A 44 -29.44 1.33 -10.00
CA LEU A 44 -28.53 0.19 -9.88
C LEU A 44 -27.69 0.00 -11.15
N VAL A 45 -28.31 -0.02 -12.34
CA VAL A 45 -27.58 -0.17 -13.61
C VAL A 45 -26.65 1.03 -13.84
N SER A 46 -27.10 2.25 -13.54
CA SER A 46 -26.24 3.45 -13.65
C SER A 46 -25.07 3.41 -12.68
N GLY A 47 -25.30 3.00 -11.43
CA GLY A 47 -24.24 2.88 -10.42
C GLY A 47 -23.19 1.83 -10.82
N VAL A 48 -23.64 0.65 -11.26
CA VAL A 48 -22.75 -0.41 -11.74
C VAL A 48 -21.98 0.03 -13.01
N SER A 49 -22.65 0.70 -13.95
CA SER A 49 -22.01 1.15 -15.19
C SER A 49 -20.96 2.24 -14.93
N VAL A 50 -21.29 3.22 -14.08
CA VAL A 50 -20.31 4.27 -13.69
C VAL A 50 -19.12 3.65 -12.95
N GLY A 51 -19.38 2.71 -12.03
CA GLY A 51 -18.32 1.98 -11.34
C GLY A 51 -17.42 1.20 -12.30
N ALA A 52 -18.01 0.46 -13.26
CA ALA A 52 -17.27 -0.31 -14.25
C ALA A 52 -16.44 0.59 -15.20
N ILE A 53 -17.00 1.72 -15.65
CA ILE A 53 -16.27 2.69 -16.48
C ILE A 53 -15.12 3.33 -15.69
N ALA A 54 -15.35 3.69 -14.42
CA ALA A 54 -14.31 4.25 -13.56
C ALA A 54 -13.16 3.25 -13.36
N LEU A 55 -13.47 1.97 -13.10
CA LEU A 55 -12.48 0.88 -13.00
C LEU A 55 -11.72 0.67 -14.31
N ALA A 56 -12.40 0.67 -15.45
CA ALA A 56 -11.78 0.51 -16.75
C ALA A 56 -10.85 1.68 -17.11
N GLN A 57 -11.23 2.92 -16.76
CA GLN A 57 -10.40 4.11 -16.96
C GLN A 57 -9.17 4.13 -16.05
N LEU A 58 -9.25 3.54 -14.85
CA LEU A 58 -8.09 3.39 -13.97
C LEU A 58 -7.05 2.44 -14.57
N GLY A 59 -7.49 1.31 -15.14
CA GLY A 59 -6.58 0.31 -15.71
C GLY A 59 -5.84 0.77 -16.97
N SER A 60 -6.35 1.78 -17.70
CA SER A 60 -5.78 2.20 -18.99
C SER A 60 -4.58 3.16 -18.90
N ASN A 61 -4.28 3.73 -17.73
CA ASN A 61 -3.24 4.76 -17.54
C ASN A 61 -2.20 4.39 -16.47
N ILE A 62 -2.11 3.10 -16.09
CA ILE A 62 -1.14 2.65 -15.09
C ILE A 62 0.17 2.33 -15.82
N GLU A 63 1.27 2.95 -15.39
CA GLU A 63 2.60 2.57 -15.83
C GLU A 63 2.98 1.25 -15.17
N THR A 64 3.06 0.17 -15.96
CA THR A 64 3.37 -1.17 -15.47
C THR A 64 4.76 -1.62 -15.86
N VAL A 65 5.37 -2.42 -14.96
CA VAL A 65 6.64 -3.11 -15.19
C VAL A 65 6.42 -4.60 -15.05
N ALA A 66 6.78 -5.37 -16.07
CA ALA A 66 6.80 -6.83 -15.98
C ALA A 66 8.00 -7.28 -15.12
N LEU A 67 7.75 -8.13 -14.13
CA LEU A 67 8.80 -8.76 -13.32
C LEU A 67 9.16 -10.14 -13.89
N GLU A 68 10.40 -10.59 -13.68
CA GLU A 68 10.79 -11.96 -14.01
C GLU A 68 10.01 -12.93 -13.11
N GLY A 69 9.35 -13.92 -13.69
CA GLY A 69 8.56 -14.90 -12.93
C GLY A 69 7.11 -14.51 -12.67
N GLU A 70 6.63 -13.39 -13.19
CA GLU A 70 5.19 -13.12 -13.24
C GLU A 70 4.49 -14.25 -14.00
N VAL A 71 3.62 -15.00 -13.30
CA VAL A 71 2.83 -16.07 -13.90
C VAL A 71 1.61 -15.44 -14.57
N GLU A 72 1.42 -15.63 -15.87
CA GLU A 72 0.20 -15.24 -16.57
C GLU A 72 -1.00 -15.98 -15.97
N GLY A 73 -1.74 -15.34 -15.08
CA GLY A 73 -2.93 -15.84 -14.45
C GLY A 73 -3.99 -14.75 -14.32
N PRO A 74 -5.28 -15.11 -14.20
CA PRO A 74 -6.28 -14.11 -13.91
C PRO A 74 -5.97 -13.43 -12.57
N PRO A 75 -6.19 -12.10 -12.45
CA PRO A 75 -6.02 -11.41 -11.18
C PRO A 75 -6.94 -12.05 -10.13
N PRO A 76 -6.53 -12.06 -8.84
CA PRO A 76 -7.36 -12.61 -7.77
C PRO A 76 -8.74 -11.96 -7.77
N SER A 77 -9.77 -12.76 -7.48
CA SER A 77 -11.15 -12.31 -7.39
C SER A 77 -11.34 -11.37 -6.18
N LEU A 78 -12.37 -10.53 -6.21
CA LEU A 78 -12.77 -9.72 -5.08
C LEU A 78 -12.98 -10.59 -3.83
N GLY A 79 -12.17 -10.37 -2.81
CA GLY A 79 -12.11 -11.10 -1.54
C GLY A 79 -10.80 -10.77 -0.84
N SER A 80 -10.55 -11.30 0.35
CA SER A 80 -9.20 -11.27 0.90
C SER A 80 -8.26 -12.09 0.00
N TYR A 81 -7.05 -11.60 -0.18
CA TYR A 81 -6.01 -12.32 -0.91
C TYR A 81 -5.74 -13.66 -0.19
N GLU A 82 -5.79 -14.78 -0.89
CA GLU A 82 -5.55 -16.09 -0.29
C GLU A 82 -4.05 -16.37 -0.17
N GLY A 83 -3.63 -16.81 1.01
CA GLY A 83 -2.24 -17.13 1.31
C GLY A 83 -1.37 -15.91 1.61
N GLY A 84 -0.07 -16.15 1.77
CA GLY A 84 0.93 -15.12 1.99
C GLY A 84 1.42 -14.46 0.70
N PHE A 85 2.04 -13.30 0.83
CA PHE A 85 2.63 -12.61 -0.32
C PHE A 85 3.76 -11.66 0.08
N ASN A 86 4.61 -11.35 -0.89
CA ASN A 86 5.69 -10.39 -0.74
C ASN A 86 5.48 -9.21 -1.68
N ILE A 87 5.67 -7.98 -1.17
CA ILE A 87 5.62 -6.75 -1.94
C ILE A 87 6.91 -5.97 -1.72
N LEU A 88 7.56 -5.53 -2.80
CA LEU A 88 8.67 -4.59 -2.72
C LEU A 88 8.18 -3.17 -2.99
N LEU A 89 8.34 -2.29 -2.00
CA LEU A 89 8.07 -0.87 -2.15
C LEU A 89 9.40 -0.12 -2.31
N VAL A 90 9.52 0.62 -3.40
CA VAL A 90 10.72 1.39 -3.75
C VAL A 90 10.36 2.86 -3.82
N GLY A 91 11.10 3.71 -3.11
CA GLY A 91 10.99 5.15 -3.19
C GLY A 91 12.09 5.74 -4.07
N SER A 92 11.73 6.42 -5.15
CA SER A 92 12.69 7.09 -6.04
C SER A 92 12.89 8.55 -5.66
N ASP A 93 14.13 9.02 -5.80
CA ASP A 93 14.49 10.43 -5.74
C ASP A 93 14.27 11.15 -7.08
N GLU A 94 13.62 10.49 -8.03
CA GLU A 94 13.27 11.08 -9.32
C GLU A 94 12.35 12.28 -9.12
N CYS A 95 12.74 13.39 -9.72
CA CYS A 95 11.97 14.62 -9.65
C CYS A 95 11.21 14.83 -10.96
N GLU A 96 9.90 14.90 -10.85
CA GLU A 96 9.00 15.22 -11.96
C GLU A 96 8.98 16.71 -12.32
N TYR A 97 9.52 17.57 -11.46
CA TYR A 97 9.54 19.02 -11.66
C TYR A 97 10.95 19.53 -11.95
N ALA A 98 11.12 20.19 -13.08
CA ALA A 98 12.39 20.76 -13.55
C ALA A 98 13.04 21.75 -12.56
N ASP A 99 12.26 22.41 -11.73
CA ASP A 99 12.71 23.49 -10.83
C ASP A 99 13.19 23.00 -9.45
N GLY A 100 12.90 21.75 -9.07
CA GLY A 100 13.25 21.21 -7.74
C GLY A 100 14.51 20.35 -7.70
N CYS A 101 15.07 19.99 -8.84
CA CYS A 101 16.10 18.96 -8.98
C CYS A 101 17.43 19.47 -9.50
N ALA A 102 17.67 20.76 -9.44
CA ALA A 102 18.90 21.38 -9.93
C ALA A 102 20.16 20.69 -9.35
N GLY A 103 20.93 20.04 -10.22
CA GLY A 103 22.25 19.49 -9.91
C GLY A 103 22.40 17.97 -9.82
N ARG A 104 21.33 17.18 -9.99
CA ARG A 104 21.44 15.71 -10.03
C ARG A 104 21.30 15.21 -11.45
N GLY A 105 22.37 14.98 -12.14
CA GLY A 105 22.48 14.64 -13.56
C GLY A 105 21.64 13.44 -14.10
N GLY A 106 20.36 13.38 -13.78
CA GLY A 106 19.41 12.41 -14.33
C GLY A 106 19.52 10.97 -13.79
N ALA A 107 20.33 10.72 -12.76
CA ALA A 107 20.41 9.40 -12.14
C ALA A 107 19.16 9.14 -11.27
N ARG A 108 18.40 8.08 -11.60
CA ARG A 108 17.31 7.54 -10.78
C ARG A 108 17.92 6.65 -9.71
N LEU A 109 17.80 7.04 -8.44
CA LEU A 109 18.27 6.23 -7.33
C LEU A 109 17.09 5.83 -6.43
N ASN A 110 17.13 4.62 -5.88
CA ASN A 110 16.18 4.25 -4.85
C ASN A 110 16.65 4.78 -3.50
N ASP A 111 15.90 5.71 -2.95
CA ASP A 111 16.13 6.29 -1.64
C ASP A 111 15.50 5.45 -0.51
N VAL A 112 14.51 4.63 -0.84
CA VAL A 112 13.81 3.70 0.05
C VAL A 112 13.69 2.36 -0.65
N THR A 113 14.03 1.29 0.04
CA THR A 113 13.76 -0.09 -0.38
C THR A 113 13.15 -0.82 0.81
N MET A 114 11.89 -1.20 0.69
CA MET A 114 11.13 -1.85 1.76
C MET A 114 10.46 -3.12 1.24
N LEU A 115 10.83 -4.25 1.81
CA LEU A 115 10.18 -5.53 1.55
C LEU A 115 9.08 -5.76 2.59
N VAL A 116 7.84 -5.90 2.16
CA VAL A 116 6.70 -6.24 3.00
C VAL A 116 6.35 -7.70 2.75
N HIS A 117 6.38 -8.49 3.79
CA HIS A 117 5.98 -9.89 3.82
C HIS A 117 4.70 -10.05 4.63
N VAL A 118 3.75 -10.77 4.09
CA VAL A 118 2.54 -11.23 4.78
C VAL A 118 2.60 -12.74 4.85
N SER A 119 2.47 -13.31 6.06
CA SER A 119 2.52 -14.76 6.27
C SER A 119 1.36 -15.48 5.57
N ALA A 120 1.53 -16.79 5.29
CA ALA A 120 0.53 -17.59 4.57
C ALA A 120 -0.83 -17.66 5.30
N ASP A 121 -0.81 -17.62 6.62
CA ASP A 121 -2.00 -17.57 7.47
C ASP A 121 -2.55 -16.15 7.69
N GLN A 122 -1.87 -15.13 7.10
CA GLN A 122 -2.20 -13.71 7.21
C GLN A 122 -2.23 -13.17 8.65
N SER A 123 -1.57 -13.84 9.56
CA SER A 123 -1.52 -13.44 10.96
C SER A 123 -0.38 -12.45 11.28
N ASN A 124 0.64 -12.36 10.42
CA ASN A 124 1.82 -11.53 10.62
C ASN A 124 2.16 -10.71 9.38
N VAL A 125 2.56 -9.47 9.60
CA VAL A 125 3.08 -8.57 8.56
C VAL A 125 4.45 -8.06 9.00
N ILE A 126 5.47 -8.25 8.16
CA ILE A 126 6.84 -7.84 8.45
C ILE A 126 7.32 -6.93 7.32
N ALA A 127 7.61 -5.67 7.64
CA ALA A 127 8.17 -4.70 6.71
C ALA A 127 9.67 -4.51 7.00
N VAL A 128 10.54 -5.00 6.10
CA VAL A 128 11.99 -4.91 6.23
C VAL A 128 12.52 -3.75 5.40
N SER A 129 13.02 -2.71 6.05
CA SER A 129 13.68 -1.57 5.40
C SER A 129 15.15 -1.89 5.12
N ILE A 130 15.55 -1.82 3.86
CA ILE A 130 16.93 -2.07 3.41
C ILE A 130 17.63 -0.72 3.24
N PRO A 131 18.76 -0.46 3.94
CA PRO A 131 19.48 0.80 3.82
C PRO A 131 19.97 1.04 2.39
N ARG A 132 19.70 2.20 1.83
CA ARG A 132 20.01 2.54 0.43
C ARG A 132 21.50 2.48 0.09
N ASP A 133 22.37 2.77 1.08
CA ASP A 133 23.83 2.73 0.94
C ASP A 133 24.42 1.37 1.33
N MET A 134 23.58 0.33 1.55
CA MET A 134 24.06 -1.02 1.82
C MET A 134 24.67 -1.63 0.58
N VAL A 135 25.93 -2.06 0.70
CA VAL A 135 26.67 -2.67 -0.41
C VAL A 135 26.35 -4.15 -0.50
N VAL A 136 25.84 -4.55 -1.66
CA VAL A 136 25.40 -5.92 -1.96
C VAL A 136 25.85 -6.35 -3.35
N PRO A 137 25.92 -7.64 -3.65
CA PRO A 137 25.99 -8.12 -5.02
C PRO A 137 24.69 -7.74 -5.77
N ILE A 138 24.82 -7.27 -7.00
CA ILE A 138 23.69 -7.02 -7.90
C ILE A 138 23.75 -8.05 -9.02
N PRO A 139 22.74 -8.87 -9.23
CA PRO A 139 22.70 -9.86 -10.30
C PRO A 139 22.65 -9.18 -11.69
N ALA A 140 22.84 -9.94 -12.76
CA ALA A 140 22.60 -9.44 -14.10
C ALA A 140 21.13 -9.00 -14.24
N CYS A 141 20.91 -7.75 -14.64
CA CYS A 141 19.59 -7.15 -14.69
C CYS A 141 19.18 -6.89 -16.14
N PRO A 142 17.92 -7.15 -16.51
CA PRO A 142 17.41 -6.78 -17.82
C PRO A 142 17.44 -5.25 -17.99
N ARG A 143 17.66 -4.78 -19.20
CA ARG A 143 17.58 -3.36 -19.51
C ARG A 143 16.12 -2.95 -19.69
N GLU A 144 15.76 -1.78 -19.21
CA GLU A 144 14.37 -1.25 -19.37
C GLU A 144 13.96 -1.10 -20.84
N ASP A 145 14.92 -0.91 -21.76
CA ASP A 145 14.65 -0.84 -23.20
C ASP A 145 14.46 -2.20 -23.89
N GLY A 146 14.51 -3.30 -23.11
CA GLY A 146 14.38 -4.68 -23.61
C GLY A 146 15.56 -5.18 -24.44
N LYS A 147 16.66 -4.41 -24.57
CA LYS A 147 17.81 -4.74 -25.43
C LYS A 147 18.97 -5.33 -24.63
N GLY A 148 18.77 -6.54 -24.11
CA GLY A 148 19.80 -7.26 -23.39
C GLY A 148 19.81 -6.96 -21.89
N SER A 149 20.94 -7.25 -21.23
CA SER A 149 21.09 -7.12 -19.79
C SER A 149 22.37 -6.37 -19.43
N TYR A 150 22.34 -5.71 -18.28
CA TYR A 150 23.55 -5.25 -17.60
C TYR A 150 24.22 -6.44 -16.92
N GLY A 151 25.56 -6.47 -16.92
CA GLY A 151 26.33 -7.51 -16.23
C GLY A 151 26.15 -7.46 -14.71
N ALA A 152 26.32 -8.60 -14.06
CA ALA A 152 26.31 -8.68 -12.60
C ALA A 152 27.47 -7.89 -11.98
N MET A 153 27.24 -7.31 -10.81
CA MET A 153 28.21 -6.55 -10.04
C MET A 153 28.39 -7.17 -8.66
N SER A 154 29.65 -7.34 -8.24
CA SER A 154 29.98 -8.06 -6.99
C SER A 154 29.71 -7.24 -5.73
N ALA A 155 29.82 -5.91 -5.79
CA ALA A 155 29.67 -5.04 -4.63
C ALA A 155 29.30 -3.61 -5.07
N GLN A 156 28.05 -3.25 -4.90
CA GLN A 156 27.52 -1.90 -5.17
C GLN A 156 26.48 -1.52 -4.13
N PRO A 157 26.31 -0.23 -3.82
CA PRO A 157 25.18 0.21 -3.02
C PRO A 157 23.86 -0.16 -3.72
N ILE A 158 22.91 -0.69 -2.97
CA ILE A 158 21.65 -1.17 -3.54
C ILE A 158 20.85 -0.06 -4.26
N ASN A 159 21.08 1.21 -3.90
CA ASN A 159 20.35 2.33 -4.49
C ASN A 159 20.62 2.53 -5.98
N VAL A 160 21.69 1.97 -6.55
CA VAL A 160 21.98 2.10 -7.98
C VAL A 160 21.15 1.16 -8.85
N THR A 161 20.50 0.15 -8.27
CA THR A 161 19.72 -0.85 -9.03
C THR A 161 18.65 -0.21 -9.90
N LEU A 162 18.02 0.87 -9.41
CA LEU A 162 17.01 1.60 -10.16
C LEU A 162 17.57 2.27 -11.44
N SER A 163 18.83 2.74 -11.40
CA SER A 163 19.51 3.29 -12.58
C SER A 163 19.97 2.21 -13.56
N TYR A 164 20.18 0.97 -13.10
CA TYR A 164 20.69 -0.13 -13.93
C TYR A 164 19.61 -0.86 -14.71
N GLY A 165 18.47 -1.14 -14.11
CA GLY A 165 17.42 -1.92 -14.76
C GLY A 165 16.05 -1.68 -14.10
N GLY A 166 15.89 -0.48 -13.53
CA GLY A 166 14.62 -0.05 -12.97
C GLY A 166 14.12 -0.88 -11.80
N LEU A 167 12.81 -0.89 -11.64
CA LEU A 167 12.14 -1.62 -10.58
C LEU A 167 12.43 -3.12 -10.63
N ALA A 168 12.45 -3.72 -11.83
CA ALA A 168 12.71 -5.15 -12.02
C ALA A 168 14.12 -5.56 -11.53
N CYS A 169 15.14 -4.73 -11.74
CA CYS A 169 16.49 -4.96 -11.22
C CYS A 169 16.53 -4.86 -9.69
N THR A 170 15.80 -3.92 -9.11
CA THR A 170 15.71 -3.79 -7.65
C THR A 170 15.04 -5.00 -7.03
N VAL A 171 13.93 -5.48 -7.60
CA VAL A 171 13.27 -6.73 -7.19
C VAL A 171 14.24 -7.91 -7.23
N LYS A 172 14.85 -8.17 -8.38
CA LYS A 172 15.80 -9.29 -8.54
C LYS A 172 16.98 -9.24 -7.56
N THR A 173 17.45 -8.03 -7.24
CA THR A 173 18.52 -7.85 -6.25
C THR A 173 18.05 -8.20 -4.84
N VAL A 174 16.82 -7.78 -4.46
CA VAL A 174 16.25 -8.09 -3.15
C VAL A 174 15.90 -9.58 -3.03
N GLU A 175 15.38 -10.20 -4.09
CA GLU A 175 15.17 -11.67 -4.13
C GLU A 175 16.46 -12.44 -3.91
N SER A 176 17.53 -12.05 -4.63
CA SER A 176 18.87 -12.66 -4.45
C SER A 176 19.43 -12.45 -3.04
N LEU A 177 19.13 -11.33 -2.40
CA LEU A 177 19.59 -10.98 -1.06
C LEU A 177 18.84 -11.72 0.05
N THR A 178 17.55 -11.98 -0.15
CA THR A 178 16.63 -12.48 0.90
C THR A 178 16.19 -13.92 0.70
N GLY A 179 16.32 -14.44 -0.52
CA GLY A 179 15.81 -15.76 -0.91
C GLY A 179 14.29 -15.86 -0.92
N LEU A 180 13.58 -14.71 -0.98
CA LEU A 180 12.13 -14.63 -1.10
C LEU A 180 11.74 -14.33 -2.54
N GLU A 181 10.67 -14.94 -3.05
CA GLU A 181 10.05 -14.54 -4.32
C GLU A 181 9.20 -13.29 -4.12
N ILE A 182 9.30 -12.31 -5.01
CA ILE A 182 8.65 -11.01 -4.89
C ILE A 182 7.79 -10.72 -6.13
N PRO A 183 6.59 -11.27 -6.21
CA PRO A 183 5.72 -11.11 -7.37
C PRO A 183 5.06 -9.72 -7.48
N PHE A 184 5.12 -8.92 -6.42
CA PHE A 184 4.49 -7.60 -6.38
C PHE A 184 5.52 -6.52 -6.06
N ALA A 185 5.52 -5.46 -6.84
CA ALA A 185 6.39 -4.32 -6.60
C ALA A 185 5.74 -2.99 -6.99
N GLY A 186 6.10 -1.93 -6.26
CA GLY A 186 5.68 -0.57 -6.56
C GLY A 186 6.81 0.43 -6.36
N LEU A 187 6.97 1.32 -7.34
CA LEU A 187 7.89 2.45 -7.29
C LEU A 187 7.10 3.74 -7.09
N ILE A 188 7.38 4.47 -6.02
CA ILE A 188 6.77 5.74 -5.70
C ILE A 188 7.77 6.88 -5.82
N THR A 189 7.38 7.97 -6.47
CA THR A 189 8.16 9.21 -6.54
C THR A 189 7.88 10.11 -5.33
N PHE A 190 8.66 11.18 -5.15
CA PHE A 190 8.41 12.17 -4.12
C PHE A 190 7.03 12.82 -4.25
N ASN A 191 6.60 13.09 -5.49
CA ASN A 191 5.26 13.61 -5.74
C ASN A 191 4.18 12.59 -5.35
N GLY A 192 4.43 11.32 -5.62
CA GLY A 192 3.55 10.23 -5.19
C GLY A 192 3.38 10.19 -3.66
N VAL A 193 4.44 10.36 -2.88
CA VAL A 193 4.37 10.45 -1.41
C VAL A 193 3.52 11.65 -0.96
N VAL A 194 3.68 12.83 -1.60
CA VAL A 194 2.87 14.02 -1.33
C VAL A 194 1.38 13.73 -1.56
N GLN A 195 1.05 13.11 -2.69
CA GLN A 195 -0.33 12.80 -3.04
C GLN A 195 -0.93 11.72 -2.14
N MET A 196 -0.19 10.64 -1.87
CA MET A 196 -0.65 9.54 -1.01
C MET A 196 -0.88 10.00 0.43
N SER A 197 0.05 10.76 1.03
CA SER A 197 -0.12 11.29 2.40
C SER A 197 -1.32 12.23 2.51
N THR A 198 -1.60 13.03 1.47
CA THR A 198 -2.78 13.88 1.38
C THR A 198 -4.07 13.05 1.22
N ALA A 199 -4.03 12.00 0.38
CA ALA A 199 -5.18 11.13 0.16
C ALA A 199 -5.63 10.37 1.42
N VAL A 200 -4.67 10.01 2.28
CA VAL A 200 -4.92 9.39 3.60
C VAL A 200 -5.47 10.41 4.61
N GLY A 201 -5.37 11.72 4.34
CA GLY A 201 -5.79 12.78 5.26
C GLY A 201 -4.75 13.12 6.33
N GLY A 202 -3.46 12.92 6.02
CA GLY A 202 -2.35 13.15 6.94
C GLY A 202 -2.13 12.01 7.94
N VAL A 203 -1.01 12.04 8.63
CA VAL A 203 -0.63 11.06 9.66
C VAL A 203 -0.14 11.81 10.88
N THR A 204 -0.64 11.48 12.06
CA THR A 204 -0.19 12.05 13.32
C THR A 204 1.06 11.32 13.79
N VAL A 205 2.17 12.06 13.91
CA VAL A 205 3.47 11.56 14.36
C VAL A 205 3.87 12.23 15.66
N CYS A 206 4.55 11.49 16.53
CA CYS A 206 5.17 12.02 17.74
C CYS A 206 6.63 12.39 17.46
N VAL A 207 7.10 13.54 18.01
CA VAL A 207 8.51 13.91 18.05
C VAL A 207 8.92 14.24 19.51
N ASN A 208 10.08 13.78 19.95
CA ASN A 208 10.55 14.00 21.32
C ASN A 208 11.32 15.33 21.52
N GLY A 209 11.46 16.11 20.46
CA GLY A 209 12.14 17.40 20.42
C GLY A 209 11.97 18.03 19.04
N PRO A 210 12.60 19.20 18.80
CA PRO A 210 12.47 19.86 17.50
C PRO A 210 13.04 19.01 16.37
N VAL A 211 12.30 18.90 15.26
CA VAL A 211 12.75 18.26 14.02
C VAL A 211 12.82 19.32 12.92
N VAL A 212 14.00 19.81 12.67
CA VAL A 212 14.25 20.89 11.70
C VAL A 212 15.29 20.44 10.68
N ASP A 213 14.93 20.43 9.40
CA ASP A 213 15.85 20.08 8.32
C ASP A 213 15.51 20.86 7.04
N ARG A 214 16.31 21.89 6.75
CA ARG A 214 16.14 22.73 5.55
C ARG A 214 16.38 21.96 4.25
N LYS A 215 17.16 20.87 4.28
CA LYS A 215 17.47 20.04 3.10
C LYS A 215 16.38 19.02 2.80
N ALA A 216 15.54 18.69 3.79
CA ALA A 216 14.41 17.80 3.66
C ALA A 216 13.11 18.59 3.47
N ASN A 217 12.98 19.24 2.33
CA ASN A 217 11.80 20.04 1.96
C ASN A 217 11.43 21.13 3.00
N GLY A 218 12.40 21.54 3.82
CA GLY A 218 12.21 22.57 4.84
C GLY A 218 11.35 22.14 6.01
N ILE A 219 11.30 20.84 6.36
CA ILE A 219 10.56 20.37 7.53
C ILE A 219 10.93 21.16 8.78
N ASN A 220 9.92 21.60 9.52
CA ASN A 220 10.09 22.40 10.73
C ASN A 220 9.01 22.07 11.75
N LEU A 221 9.29 21.12 12.64
CA LEU A 221 8.51 20.81 13.82
C LEU A 221 9.24 21.36 15.03
N PRO A 222 8.80 22.50 15.60
CA PRO A 222 9.68 23.35 16.45
C PRO A 222 9.84 22.82 17.88
N SER A 223 9.03 21.87 18.33
CA SER A 223 9.06 21.36 19.71
C SER A 223 8.68 19.90 19.79
N ALA A 224 8.90 19.29 20.95
CA ALA A 224 8.31 17.99 21.27
C ALA A 224 6.78 18.04 21.21
N GLY A 225 6.15 16.95 20.78
CA GLY A 225 4.70 16.82 20.71
C GLY A 225 4.22 16.01 19.53
N GLU A 226 2.90 16.04 19.30
CA GLU A 226 2.24 15.36 18.19
C GLU A 226 1.91 16.36 17.07
N TYR A 227 2.15 15.95 15.83
CA TYR A 227 1.91 16.73 14.63
C TYR A 227 1.20 15.89 13.58
N THR A 228 0.07 16.37 13.07
CA THR A 228 -0.60 15.74 11.92
C THR A 228 -0.01 16.34 10.64
N ILE A 229 0.82 15.56 9.96
CA ILE A 229 1.57 15.96 8.76
C ILE A 229 1.02 15.33 7.49
N GLN A 230 0.99 16.08 6.39
CA GLN A 230 0.55 15.62 5.08
C GLN A 230 1.28 16.37 3.95
N GLY A 231 1.17 15.88 2.73
CA GLY A 231 1.72 16.55 1.57
C GLY A 231 3.24 16.74 1.65
N VAL A 232 3.72 17.93 1.39
CA VAL A 232 5.15 18.27 1.39
C VAL A 232 5.78 18.13 2.77
N GLU A 233 5.02 18.38 3.84
CA GLU A 233 5.50 18.22 5.21
C GLU A 233 5.74 16.74 5.56
N ALA A 234 4.82 15.84 5.16
CA ALA A 234 5.04 14.40 5.31
C ALA A 234 6.24 13.91 4.49
N LEU A 235 6.42 14.40 3.27
CA LEU A 235 7.60 14.11 2.47
C LEU A 235 8.87 14.59 3.16
N GLY A 236 8.86 15.82 3.71
CA GLY A 236 9.99 16.38 4.48
C GLY A 236 10.34 15.51 5.68
N PHE A 237 9.33 15.07 6.44
CA PHE A 237 9.51 14.20 7.59
C PHE A 237 10.11 12.82 7.21
N LEU A 238 9.65 12.21 6.13
CA LEU A 238 10.17 10.93 5.65
C LEU A 238 11.58 11.01 5.05
N ARG A 239 12.01 12.20 4.60
CA ARG A 239 13.33 12.44 4.00
C ARG A 239 14.38 12.99 4.97
N THR A 240 13.95 13.54 6.11
CA THR A 240 14.91 14.19 7.03
C THR A 240 15.94 13.19 7.54
N ARG A 241 17.17 13.64 7.60
CA ARG A 241 18.29 12.97 8.24
C ARG A 241 18.87 13.85 9.35
N TYR A 242 19.12 15.12 9.01
CA TYR A 242 19.78 16.05 9.92
C TYR A 242 18.88 16.50 11.08
N GLY A 243 17.57 16.35 10.94
CA GLY A 243 16.62 16.65 12.00
C GLY A 243 16.38 15.51 12.99
N VAL A 244 16.85 14.29 12.69
CA VAL A 244 16.50 13.09 13.48
C VAL A 244 17.71 12.20 13.78
N GLY A 245 17.65 11.53 14.92
CA GLY A 245 18.58 10.48 15.32
C GLY A 245 20.03 10.96 15.40
N ASP A 246 20.91 10.24 14.72
CA ASP A 246 22.33 10.55 14.60
C ASP A 246 22.70 11.24 13.27
N GLY A 247 21.70 11.67 12.50
CA GLY A 247 21.90 12.25 11.18
C GLY A 247 22.21 11.23 10.06
N SER A 248 22.26 9.95 10.39
CA SER A 248 22.57 8.87 9.45
C SER A 248 21.35 8.41 8.66
N ASP A 249 21.60 7.59 7.63
CA ASP A 249 20.53 6.91 6.89
C ASP A 249 19.75 5.92 7.77
N LEU A 250 20.42 5.25 8.70
CA LEU A 250 19.79 4.34 9.65
C LEU A 250 18.85 5.08 10.62
N GLY A 251 19.21 6.30 11.03
CA GLY A 251 18.33 7.18 11.79
C GLY A 251 17.09 7.57 11.01
N ARG A 252 17.22 7.87 9.70
CA ARG A 252 16.09 8.16 8.81
C ARG A 252 15.16 6.95 8.70
N ILE A 253 15.67 5.73 8.56
CA ILE A 253 14.84 4.52 8.51
C ILE A 253 13.99 4.38 9.78
N SER A 254 14.59 4.59 10.98
CA SER A 254 13.82 4.55 12.23
C SER A 254 12.72 5.61 12.26
N ASN A 255 13.00 6.82 11.77
CA ASN A 255 12.02 7.89 11.65
C ASN A 255 10.88 7.52 10.69
N GLN A 256 11.19 6.87 9.57
CA GLN A 256 10.18 6.33 8.63
C GLN A 256 9.31 5.27 9.30
N GLN A 257 9.87 4.43 10.16
CA GLN A 257 9.12 3.43 10.92
C GLN A 257 8.13 4.06 11.90
N VAL A 258 8.48 5.18 12.55
CA VAL A 258 7.54 5.97 13.37
C VAL A 258 6.33 6.41 12.55
N TYR A 259 6.58 6.99 11.36
CA TYR A 259 5.50 7.41 10.45
C TYR A 259 4.63 6.24 10.00
N LEU A 260 5.25 5.12 9.58
CA LEU A 260 4.52 3.96 9.07
C LEU A 260 3.72 3.25 10.15
N SER A 261 4.24 3.13 11.38
CA SER A 261 3.49 2.60 12.52
C SER A 261 2.27 3.46 12.82
N SER A 262 2.43 4.80 12.81
CA SER A 262 1.32 5.74 12.98
C SER A 262 0.31 5.65 11.83
N LEU A 263 0.78 5.48 10.59
CA LEU A 263 -0.09 5.29 9.42
C LEU A 263 -0.94 4.01 9.56
N VAL A 264 -0.32 2.89 9.96
CA VAL A 264 -1.05 1.62 10.16
C VAL A 264 -2.10 1.78 11.26
N ARG A 265 -1.76 2.38 12.41
CA ARG A 265 -2.72 2.68 13.48
C ARG A 265 -3.89 3.51 12.98
N LYS A 266 -3.60 4.61 12.25
CA LYS A 266 -4.63 5.48 11.65
C LYS A 266 -5.55 4.70 10.71
N VAL A 267 -4.98 3.95 9.78
CA VAL A 267 -5.75 3.20 8.76
C VAL A 267 -6.66 2.16 9.43
N LYS A 268 -6.21 1.54 10.52
CA LYS A 268 -7.02 0.57 11.29
C LYS A 268 -8.07 1.22 12.19
N SER A 269 -7.77 2.36 12.83
CA SER A 269 -8.66 3.01 13.81
C SER A 269 -9.75 3.88 13.19
N GLU A 270 -9.52 4.47 12.01
CA GLU A 270 -10.45 5.41 11.35
C GLU A 270 -11.37 4.73 10.32
N ASP A 271 -11.54 3.42 10.40
CA ASP A 271 -12.36 2.62 9.45
C ASP A 271 -12.01 2.83 7.97
N VAL A 272 -10.79 3.31 7.69
CA VAL A 272 -10.30 3.56 6.32
C VAL A 272 -10.39 2.29 5.47
N LEU A 273 -10.12 1.13 6.08
CA LEU A 273 -10.16 -0.18 5.42
C LEU A 273 -11.59 -0.70 5.18
N THR A 274 -12.60 -0.11 5.83
CA THR A 274 -14.01 -0.50 5.69
C THR A 274 -14.81 0.47 4.84
N ASP A 275 -14.29 1.68 4.56
CA ASP A 275 -14.92 2.65 3.66
C ASP A 275 -14.51 2.43 2.19
N PRO A 276 -15.40 1.88 1.33
CA PRO A 276 -15.09 1.62 -0.07
C PRO A 276 -14.70 2.86 -0.85
N ALA A 277 -15.24 4.05 -0.51
CA ALA A 277 -14.93 5.29 -1.20
C ALA A 277 -13.50 5.74 -0.91
N THR A 278 -13.05 5.62 0.32
CA THR A 278 -11.68 5.93 0.74
C THR A 278 -10.69 4.93 0.14
N LEU A 279 -10.98 3.62 0.19
CA LEU A 279 -10.15 2.60 -0.45
C LEU A 279 -10.01 2.83 -1.96
N PHE A 280 -11.11 3.14 -2.64
CA PHE A 280 -11.09 3.45 -4.07
C PHE A 280 -10.26 4.72 -4.36
N ARG A 281 -10.39 5.76 -3.54
CA ARG A 281 -9.59 7.00 -3.67
C ARG A 281 -8.10 6.71 -3.47
N LEU A 282 -7.73 5.92 -2.46
CA LEU A 282 -6.33 5.55 -2.20
C LEU A 282 -5.76 4.71 -3.34
N ALA A 283 -6.50 3.69 -3.80
CA ALA A 283 -6.09 2.86 -4.94
C ALA A 283 -5.93 3.71 -6.22
N THR A 284 -6.86 4.61 -6.50
CA THR A 284 -6.78 5.54 -7.63
C THR A 284 -5.56 6.46 -7.52
N THR A 285 -5.25 6.96 -6.32
CA THR A 285 -4.08 7.80 -6.11
C THR A 285 -2.80 6.98 -6.30
N ALA A 286 -2.75 5.76 -5.79
CA ALA A 286 -1.61 4.86 -5.98
C ALA A 286 -1.36 4.58 -7.46
N THR A 287 -2.39 4.22 -8.23
CA THR A 287 -2.24 3.92 -9.67
C THR A 287 -1.78 5.12 -10.50
N LYS A 288 -2.05 6.34 -10.06
CA LYS A 288 -1.62 7.58 -10.76
C LYS A 288 -0.25 8.07 -10.34
N SER A 289 0.22 7.66 -9.17
CA SER A 289 1.40 8.22 -8.50
C SER A 289 2.53 7.21 -8.33
N MET A 290 2.33 5.97 -8.81
CA MET A 290 3.28 4.87 -8.69
C MET A 290 3.43 4.13 -10.01
N GLN A 291 4.64 3.66 -10.29
CA GLN A 291 4.87 2.61 -11.27
C GLN A 291 4.71 1.26 -10.56
N LEU A 292 3.89 0.37 -11.09
CA LEU A 292 3.50 -0.89 -10.42
C LEU A 292 3.91 -2.11 -11.26
N SER A 293 4.20 -3.24 -10.61
CA SER A 293 4.29 -4.52 -11.31
C SER A 293 2.93 -4.86 -11.93
N THR A 294 2.93 -5.65 -12.99
CA THR A 294 1.72 -5.96 -13.77
C THR A 294 0.60 -6.50 -12.90
N TYR A 295 0.92 -7.38 -11.95
CA TYR A 295 -0.09 -7.93 -11.03
C TYR A 295 -0.57 -6.95 -9.97
N LEU A 296 0.32 -6.10 -9.45
CA LEU A 296 -0.07 -5.09 -8.46
C LEU A 296 -0.87 -3.94 -9.08
N ALA A 297 -0.75 -3.71 -10.39
CA ALA A 297 -1.50 -2.69 -11.11
C ALA A 297 -3.03 -2.93 -11.16
N ASN A 298 -3.49 -4.10 -10.70
CA ASN A 298 -4.91 -4.39 -10.60
C ASN A 298 -5.50 -3.83 -9.30
N VAL A 299 -6.48 -2.93 -9.43
CA VAL A 299 -7.13 -2.27 -8.27
C VAL A 299 -7.77 -3.29 -7.32
N ASN A 300 -8.36 -4.36 -7.85
CA ASN A 300 -8.97 -5.41 -7.01
C ASN A 300 -7.90 -6.14 -6.20
N THR A 301 -6.74 -6.44 -6.80
CA THR A 301 -5.60 -7.03 -6.10
C THR A 301 -5.12 -6.12 -4.96
N MET A 302 -4.96 -4.82 -5.23
CA MET A 302 -4.57 -3.86 -4.19
C MET A 302 -5.57 -3.78 -3.03
N ILE A 303 -6.86 -3.75 -3.33
CA ILE A 303 -7.92 -3.72 -2.31
C ILE A 303 -7.93 -5.03 -1.50
N SER A 304 -7.80 -6.18 -2.16
CA SER A 304 -7.77 -7.50 -1.49
C SER A 304 -6.55 -7.64 -0.56
N MET A 305 -5.38 -7.14 -0.99
CA MET A 305 -4.18 -7.11 -0.16
C MET A 305 -4.31 -6.14 1.02
N ALA A 306 -4.89 -4.97 0.80
CA ALA A 306 -5.14 -4.00 1.86
C ALA A 306 -6.13 -4.53 2.91
N ALA A 307 -7.11 -5.32 2.49
CA ALA A 307 -8.10 -5.93 3.38
C ALA A 307 -7.46 -6.89 4.40
N VAL A 308 -6.34 -7.53 4.06
CA VAL A 308 -5.59 -8.40 4.99
C VAL A 308 -5.17 -7.64 6.25
N LEU A 309 -4.73 -6.39 6.11
CA LEU A 309 -4.31 -5.57 7.25
C LEU A 309 -5.42 -5.32 8.28
N LYS A 310 -6.69 -5.46 7.87
CA LYS A 310 -7.84 -5.23 8.77
C LYS A 310 -7.82 -6.18 9.97
N ASP A 311 -7.49 -7.44 9.73
CA ASP A 311 -7.61 -8.52 10.70
C ASP A 311 -6.30 -8.83 11.45
N VAL A 312 -5.15 -8.30 10.98
CA VAL A 312 -3.84 -8.48 11.64
C VAL A 312 -3.74 -7.58 12.88
N ASP A 313 -3.37 -8.12 14.03
CA ASP A 313 -3.14 -7.34 15.24
C ASP A 313 -1.94 -6.39 15.09
N LEU A 314 -1.99 -5.22 15.74
CA LEU A 314 -0.96 -4.19 15.60
C LEU A 314 0.42 -4.66 16.09
N ASP A 315 0.51 -5.51 17.11
CA ASP A 315 1.74 -6.10 17.62
C ASP A 315 2.37 -7.09 16.65
N ARG A 316 1.57 -7.64 15.74
CA ARG A 316 2.00 -8.56 14.68
C ARG A 316 2.39 -7.86 13.39
N VAL A 317 2.18 -6.56 13.27
CA VAL A 317 2.71 -5.72 12.19
C VAL A 317 4.05 -5.15 12.64
N LYS A 318 5.15 -5.67 12.13
CA LYS A 318 6.52 -5.30 12.53
C LYS A 318 7.23 -4.54 11.43
N PHE A 319 7.84 -3.43 11.81
CA PHE A 319 8.75 -2.64 10.97
C PHE A 319 10.17 -2.88 11.47
N VAL A 320 11.02 -3.49 10.64
CA VAL A 320 12.39 -3.83 11.02
C VAL A 320 13.40 -3.24 10.02
N GLN A 321 14.62 -3.01 10.47
CA GLN A 321 15.73 -2.66 9.60
C GLN A 321 16.48 -3.93 9.20
N TYR A 322 16.91 -4.01 7.96
CA TYR A 322 17.82 -5.07 7.53
C TYR A 322 19.07 -5.02 8.42
N PRO A 323 19.48 -6.15 9.05
CA PRO A 323 20.62 -6.19 9.95
C PRO A 323 21.89 -5.70 9.28
N SER A 324 22.42 -4.57 9.72
CA SER A 324 23.50 -3.89 9.04
C SER A 324 24.33 -3.03 10.00
N THR A 325 25.57 -2.72 9.59
CA THR A 325 26.49 -1.89 10.37
C THR A 325 27.22 -0.89 9.50
N THR A 326 27.83 0.11 10.13
CA THR A 326 28.66 1.15 9.50
C THR A 326 30.06 1.10 10.07
N GLY A 327 31.03 1.79 9.42
CA GLY A 327 32.40 1.87 9.90
C GLY A 327 33.28 0.67 9.49
N VAL A 328 32.81 -0.18 8.59
CA VAL A 328 33.58 -1.28 8.02
C VAL A 328 34.44 -0.76 6.87
N GLY A 329 35.69 -1.24 6.77
CA GLY A 329 36.62 -0.85 5.70
C GLY A 329 36.40 -1.59 4.38
N GLY A 330 37.32 -1.41 3.44
CA GLY A 330 37.29 -2.07 2.12
C GLY A 330 36.13 -1.55 1.24
N VAL A 331 35.37 -2.47 0.64
CA VAL A 331 34.22 -2.14 -0.23
C VAL A 331 33.10 -1.42 0.51
N TYR A 332 33.08 -1.49 1.85
CA TYR A 332 32.08 -0.88 2.72
C TYR A 332 32.52 0.50 3.28
N GLN A 333 33.67 1.02 2.86
CA GLN A 333 34.15 2.31 3.38
C GLN A 333 33.14 3.42 3.09
N ASN A 334 32.71 4.13 4.16
CA ASN A 334 31.65 5.17 4.11
C ASN A 334 30.30 4.65 3.59
N LYS A 335 30.07 3.36 3.70
CA LYS A 335 28.84 2.66 3.28
C LYS A 335 28.30 1.81 4.43
N VAL A 336 27.23 1.11 4.15
CA VAL A 336 26.57 0.18 5.06
C VAL A 336 26.96 -1.25 4.67
N ALA A 337 27.41 -2.03 5.64
CA ALA A 337 27.73 -3.44 5.48
C ALA A 337 26.59 -4.31 6.04
N PRO A 338 26.14 -5.36 5.33
CA PRO A 338 25.18 -6.31 5.87
C PRO A 338 25.79 -7.14 7.00
N ILE A 339 25.01 -7.45 8.05
CA ILE A 339 25.35 -8.45 9.08
C ILE A 339 24.68 -9.76 8.67
N THR A 340 25.35 -10.53 7.84
CA THR A 340 24.80 -11.70 7.15
C THR A 340 24.26 -12.76 8.11
N SER A 341 24.91 -13.01 9.25
CA SER A 341 24.45 -13.99 10.23
C SER A 341 23.11 -13.64 10.87
N THR A 342 22.90 -12.37 11.22
CA THR A 342 21.63 -11.90 11.78
C THR A 342 20.55 -11.80 10.68
N ALA A 343 20.95 -11.36 9.48
CA ALA A 343 20.06 -11.32 8.33
C ALA A 343 19.52 -12.72 7.97
N GLU A 344 20.38 -13.75 7.97
CA GLU A 344 19.93 -15.11 7.70
C GLU A 344 18.94 -15.62 8.75
N LYS A 345 19.12 -15.32 10.04
CA LYS A 345 18.14 -15.65 11.07
C LYS A 345 16.79 -14.98 10.80
N LEU A 346 16.81 -13.67 10.49
CA LEU A 346 15.60 -12.92 10.17
C LEU A 346 14.87 -13.51 8.95
N PHE A 347 15.58 -13.70 7.85
CA PHE A 347 14.97 -14.18 6.62
C PHE A 347 14.61 -15.66 6.64
N SER A 348 15.30 -16.50 7.44
CA SER A 348 14.87 -17.89 7.65
C SER A 348 13.53 -17.95 8.40
N SER A 349 13.30 -17.09 9.39
CA SER A 349 12.01 -16.99 10.08
C SER A 349 10.92 -16.49 9.12
N ILE A 350 11.20 -15.46 8.30
CA ILE A 350 10.25 -14.92 7.32
C ILE A 350 9.90 -16.00 6.27
N ARG A 351 10.89 -16.68 5.68
CA ARG A 351 10.65 -17.77 4.69
C ARG A 351 9.85 -18.94 5.25
N ALA A 352 9.94 -19.16 6.56
CA ALA A 352 9.22 -20.22 7.25
C ALA A 352 7.87 -19.78 7.84
N ASP A 353 7.44 -18.56 7.58
CA ASP A 353 6.25 -17.92 8.18
C ASP A 353 6.21 -18.00 9.72
N LYS A 354 7.39 -18.05 10.36
CA LYS A 354 7.50 -18.12 11.80
C LYS A 354 7.50 -16.73 12.41
N PRO A 355 6.58 -16.48 13.38
CA PRO A 355 6.61 -15.23 14.13
C PRO A 355 7.90 -15.13 14.95
N PHE A 356 8.38 -13.90 15.16
CA PHE A 356 9.51 -13.62 16.04
C PHE A 356 9.25 -12.35 16.84
N ASN A 357 9.94 -12.22 17.98
CA ASN A 357 9.95 -11.02 18.79
C ASN A 357 11.19 -10.18 18.54
N LEU A 358 11.04 -8.86 18.71
CA LEU A 358 12.16 -7.91 18.75
C LEU A 358 12.65 -7.80 20.19
N ALA A 359 13.95 -7.62 20.38
CA ALA A 359 14.49 -7.33 21.71
C ALA A 359 13.98 -5.96 22.19
N GLU A 360 13.64 -5.88 23.47
CA GLU A 360 13.12 -4.63 24.08
C GLU A 360 14.09 -3.46 23.89
N GLY A 361 13.54 -2.27 23.63
CA GLY A 361 14.30 -1.04 23.48
C GLY A 361 15.05 -0.87 22.15
N ASN A 362 14.98 -1.82 21.23
CA ASN A 362 15.68 -1.79 19.95
C ASN A 362 14.94 -1.02 18.84
N THR A 363 14.37 0.15 19.15
CA THR A 363 13.60 0.97 18.18
C THR A 363 14.45 1.62 17.09
N GLY A 364 15.78 1.48 17.15
CA GLY A 364 16.72 2.03 16.17
C GLY A 364 17.26 3.42 16.54
N ARG A 365 18.00 4.05 15.60
CA ARG A 365 18.78 5.28 15.91
C ARG A 365 17.97 6.56 15.86
N GLY A 366 16.83 6.57 15.18
CA GLY A 366 15.99 7.74 14.92
C GLY A 366 14.66 7.76 15.65
N SER A 367 14.42 6.81 16.56
CA SER A 367 13.17 6.72 17.34
C SER A 367 13.44 6.38 18.80
N VAL A 368 12.48 6.72 19.64
CA VAL A 368 12.45 6.42 21.08
C VAL A 368 11.02 6.05 21.49
N ALA A 369 10.88 5.27 22.55
CA ALA A 369 9.56 5.01 23.11
C ALA A 369 8.87 6.31 23.54
N ASN A 370 7.57 6.43 23.32
CA ASN A 370 6.80 7.56 23.80
C ASN A 370 6.48 7.37 25.29
N PRO A 371 6.96 8.23 26.20
CA PRO A 371 6.67 8.10 27.62
C PRO A 371 5.19 8.35 27.97
N ASP A 372 4.48 9.07 27.11
CA ASP A 372 3.08 9.41 27.25
C ASP A 372 2.15 8.46 26.45
N ALA A 373 2.68 7.29 26.05
CA ALA A 373 1.88 6.30 25.34
C ALA A 373 0.62 5.92 26.11
N PRO A 374 -0.54 5.75 25.44
CA PRO A 374 -1.72 5.20 26.10
C PRO A 374 -1.37 3.86 26.75
N VAL A 375 -1.56 3.77 28.07
CA VAL A 375 -1.46 2.49 28.76
C VAL A 375 -2.70 1.69 28.37
N GLU A 376 -2.53 0.64 27.57
CA GLU A 376 -3.60 -0.31 27.32
C GLU A 376 -3.99 -0.93 28.67
N THR A 377 -5.09 -0.47 29.27
CA THR A 377 -5.72 -1.17 30.36
C THR A 377 -6.29 -2.47 29.79
N PRO A 378 -5.89 -3.65 30.29
CA PRO A 378 -6.48 -4.90 29.85
C PRO A 378 -8.00 -4.79 29.95
N ASP A 379 -8.72 -5.14 28.90
CA ASP A 379 -10.19 -5.15 28.89
C ASP A 379 -10.65 -6.10 30.02
N PRO A 380 -11.34 -5.60 31.05
CA PRO A 380 -11.79 -6.43 32.16
C PRO A 380 -12.79 -7.52 31.75
N THR A 381 -13.31 -7.44 30.50
CA THR A 381 -14.21 -8.48 29.95
C THR A 381 -13.47 -9.67 29.34
N ALA A 382 -12.15 -9.59 29.13
CA ALA A 382 -11.36 -10.72 28.62
C ALA A 382 -11.07 -11.81 29.69
N ALA A 383 -11.44 -11.59 30.95
CA ALA A 383 -11.12 -12.51 32.07
C ALA A 383 -12.08 -13.70 32.22
N ASP A 384 -13.20 -13.76 31.50
CA ASP A 384 -14.25 -14.79 31.66
C ASP A 384 -14.46 -15.71 30.43
N VAL A 385 -13.51 -15.79 29.51
CA VAL A 385 -13.56 -16.86 28.50
C VAL A 385 -12.86 -18.09 29.09
N PRO A 386 -13.58 -19.24 29.29
CA PRO A 386 -12.94 -20.46 29.77
C PRO A 386 -11.79 -20.82 28.83
N ALA A 387 -10.61 -21.06 29.36
CA ALA A 387 -9.45 -21.53 28.64
C ALA A 387 -9.79 -22.88 27.98
N GLU A 388 -10.37 -22.82 26.78
CA GLU A 388 -10.46 -23.96 25.89
C GLU A 388 -9.01 -24.30 25.51
N THR A 389 -8.63 -25.53 25.72
CA THR A 389 -7.31 -26.11 25.68
C THR A 389 -6.55 -25.67 24.41
N ALA A 390 -5.93 -24.51 24.44
CA ALA A 390 -5.00 -24.08 23.43
C ALA A 390 -3.79 -25.05 23.48
N ALA A 391 -3.48 -25.65 22.36
CA ALA A 391 -2.25 -26.43 22.21
C ALA A 391 -1.06 -25.57 22.67
N PRO A 392 -0.02 -26.14 23.32
CA PRO A 392 1.13 -25.38 23.74
C PRO A 392 1.72 -24.63 22.54
N GLN A 393 1.60 -23.30 22.54
CA GLN A 393 2.24 -22.48 21.51
C GLN A 393 3.74 -22.57 21.78
N GLU A 394 4.51 -22.95 20.77
CA GLU A 394 5.98 -22.89 20.86
C GLU A 394 6.38 -21.46 21.21
N PRO A 395 7.35 -21.28 22.14
CA PRO A 395 7.79 -19.95 22.52
C PRO A 395 8.31 -19.20 21.28
N VAL A 396 7.74 -18.01 21.04
CA VAL A 396 8.15 -17.16 19.92
C VAL A 396 9.60 -16.72 20.13
N GLU A 397 10.48 -17.03 19.17
CA GLU A 397 11.91 -16.72 19.26
C GLU A 397 12.12 -15.18 19.22
N THR A 398 13.01 -14.67 20.07
CA THR A 398 13.50 -13.29 19.99
C THR A 398 14.76 -13.24 19.13
N ILE A 399 14.74 -12.43 18.07
CA ILE A 399 15.91 -12.27 17.19
C ILE A 399 16.73 -11.05 17.65
N ASP A 400 17.86 -11.34 18.30
CA ASP A 400 18.79 -10.31 18.75
C ASP A 400 19.49 -9.60 17.58
N GLY A 401 19.72 -8.30 17.72
CA GLY A 401 20.42 -7.47 16.74
C GLY A 401 19.58 -7.01 15.55
N VAL A 402 18.27 -7.29 15.55
CA VAL A 402 17.32 -6.71 14.64
C VAL A 402 16.73 -5.45 15.27
N LEU A 403 16.90 -4.30 14.62
CA LEU A 403 16.34 -3.03 15.05
C LEU A 403 14.96 -2.85 14.41
N GLY A 404 13.99 -2.37 15.20
CA GLY A 404 12.64 -2.17 14.70
C GLY A 404 11.63 -1.93 15.80
N GLN A 405 10.35 -1.92 15.40
CA GLN A 405 9.20 -1.74 16.29
C GLN A 405 7.97 -2.40 15.70
N SER A 406 6.99 -2.70 16.52
CA SER A 406 5.65 -3.09 16.04
C SER A 406 4.78 -1.86 15.75
N ALA A 407 3.67 -2.04 15.06
CA ALA A 407 2.69 -0.97 14.91
C ALA A 407 1.95 -0.65 16.22
N ALA A 408 1.95 -1.55 17.21
CA ALA A 408 1.43 -1.31 18.54
C ALA A 408 2.34 -0.39 19.38
N ASP A 409 3.65 -0.36 19.07
CA ASP A 409 4.60 0.47 19.80
C ASP A 409 4.38 1.95 19.52
N TYR A 410 4.03 2.70 20.55
CA TYR A 410 3.98 4.15 20.47
C TYR A 410 5.39 4.72 20.60
N THR A 411 5.94 5.17 19.49
CA THR A 411 7.29 5.73 19.43
C THR A 411 7.28 7.17 18.91
N CYS A 412 8.24 7.96 19.36
CA CYS A 412 8.47 9.30 18.87
C CYS A 412 9.76 9.35 18.03
N SER A 413 9.79 10.18 17.02
CA SER A 413 11.02 10.52 16.33
C SER A 413 11.99 11.21 17.28
N LYS A 414 13.21 10.70 17.31
CA LYS A 414 14.28 11.25 18.14
C LYS A 414 14.87 12.49 17.45
N SER A 415 14.79 13.65 18.11
CA SER A 415 15.44 14.86 17.63
C SER A 415 16.96 14.68 17.58
N ASN A 416 17.60 15.33 16.60
CA ASN A 416 19.07 15.39 16.46
C ASN A 416 19.66 16.71 17.00
N ASN A 417 18.93 17.44 17.80
CA ASN A 417 19.35 18.72 18.38
C ASN A 417 19.74 18.58 19.85
#